data_87e112a5cad460526b7e640cff3b44cd
#
_entry.id   87e112a5cad460526b7e640cff3b44cd
#
_cell.length_a   1.000
_cell.length_b   1.000
_cell.length_c   1.000
_cell.angle_alpha   90.00
_cell.angle_beta   90.00
_cell.angle_gamma   90.00
#
_symmetry.space_group_name_H-M   'P 1'
#
loop_
_entity.id
_entity.type
_entity.pdbx_description
1 polymer ?
#
loop_
_entity_poly.entity_id
_entity_poly.type
_entity_poly.pdbx_seq_one_letter_code
_entity_poly.pdbx_strand_id
1 'polypeptide(L)'
;MNEQRLAAEMLPELEVIAGMRGLTWVTRVTLIVGSMHGVSATSLAEEFERVFADTNFDDARVEIVIVQPQEEIKAPGRADTMTTNGWELLISKMEGRK
;
A
#
# COMPACT_ATOMS: atom_id res chain seq x y z
N MET A 1 5.31 -2.41 14.97
CA MET A 1 4.77 -1.12 14.50
C MET A 1 3.26 -1.22 14.48
N ASN A 2 2.56 -0.17 14.88
CA ASN A 2 1.11 -0.22 14.86
C ASN A 2 0.57 0.29 13.52
N GLU A 3 -0.65 -0.08 13.21
CA GLU A 3 -1.29 0.21 11.92
C GLU A 3 -1.50 1.71 11.71
N GLN A 4 -1.84 2.44 12.76
CA GLN A 4 -2.06 3.88 12.68
C GLN A 4 -0.81 4.61 12.24
N ARG A 5 0.32 4.27 12.85
CA ARG A 5 1.60 4.90 12.53
C ARG A 5 2.05 4.54 11.12
N LEU A 6 1.89 3.27 10.74
CA LEU A 6 2.29 2.80 9.42
C LEU A 6 1.50 3.52 8.33
N ALA A 7 0.19 3.63 8.47
CA ALA A 7 -0.65 4.33 7.51
C ALA A 7 -0.24 5.80 7.38
N ALA A 8 0.00 6.47 8.51
CA ALA A 8 0.38 7.88 8.51
C ALA A 8 1.75 8.09 7.83
N GLU A 9 2.69 7.18 8.05
CA GLU A 9 4.02 7.29 7.44
C GLU A 9 3.99 7.00 5.93
N MET A 10 3.10 6.13 5.47
CA MET A 10 3.02 5.77 4.06
C MET A 10 2.26 6.79 3.21
N LEU A 11 1.39 7.58 3.80
CA LEU A 11 0.58 8.53 3.03
C LEU A 11 1.42 9.49 2.17
N PRO A 12 2.50 10.13 2.68
CA PRO A 12 3.32 11.00 1.84
C PRO A 12 3.94 10.27 0.65
N GLU A 13 4.37 9.02 0.82
CA GLU A 13 4.92 8.24 -0.27
C GLU A 13 3.87 7.95 -1.34
N LEU A 14 2.66 7.62 -0.92
CA LEU A 14 1.55 7.38 -1.84
C LEU A 14 1.22 8.65 -2.62
N GLU A 15 1.23 9.80 -1.96
CA GLU A 15 0.98 11.08 -2.61
C GLU A 15 2.05 11.41 -3.66
N VAL A 16 3.31 11.14 -3.36
CA VAL A 16 4.40 11.34 -4.32
C VAL A 16 4.19 10.46 -5.56
N ILE A 17 3.88 9.18 -5.36
CA ILE A 17 3.67 8.25 -6.46
C ILE A 17 2.48 8.64 -7.31
N ALA A 18 1.38 9.05 -6.69
CA ALA A 18 0.21 9.53 -7.44
C ALA A 18 0.59 10.73 -8.31
N GLY A 19 1.35 11.67 -7.76
CA GLY A 19 1.83 12.83 -8.51
C GLY A 19 2.72 12.44 -9.68
N MET A 20 3.64 11.50 -9.47
CA MET A 20 4.53 11.01 -10.53
C MET A 20 3.76 10.33 -11.66
N ARG A 21 2.63 9.71 -11.35
CA ARG A 21 1.77 9.06 -12.35
C ARG A 21 0.72 9.99 -12.95
N GLY A 22 0.69 11.24 -12.51
CA GLY A 22 -0.28 12.22 -12.98
C GLY A 22 -1.70 11.96 -12.51
N LEU A 23 -1.87 11.23 -11.42
CA LEU A 23 -3.19 10.94 -10.88
C LEU A 23 -3.64 12.09 -9.99
N THR A 24 -4.80 12.68 -10.29
CA THR A 24 -5.41 13.73 -9.48
C THR A 24 -6.40 13.18 -8.47
N TRP A 25 -6.88 11.96 -8.71
CA TRP A 25 -7.82 11.27 -7.85
C TRP A 25 -7.52 9.78 -7.87
N VAL A 26 -7.30 9.19 -6.70
CA VAL A 26 -6.94 7.78 -6.59
C VAL A 26 -8.16 6.97 -6.19
N THR A 27 -8.42 5.87 -6.88
CA THR A 27 -9.59 5.01 -6.66
C THR A 27 -9.23 3.65 -6.08
N ARG A 28 -7.98 3.20 -6.22
CA ARG A 28 -7.53 1.91 -5.67
C ARG A 28 -6.05 1.94 -5.37
N VAL A 29 -5.69 1.37 -4.23
CA VAL A 29 -4.31 1.15 -3.82
C VAL A 29 -4.18 -0.28 -3.33
N THR A 30 -3.20 -1.03 -3.86
CA THR A 30 -2.87 -2.36 -3.36
C THR A 30 -1.45 -2.31 -2.80
N LEU A 31 -1.31 -2.78 -1.56
CA LEU A 31 -0.04 -2.77 -0.84
C LEU A 31 0.36 -4.20 -0.50
N ILE A 32 1.66 -4.47 -0.60
CA ILE A 32 2.25 -5.72 -0.13
C ILE A 32 2.98 -5.41 1.17
N VAL A 33 2.58 -6.08 2.24
CA VAL A 33 3.11 -5.82 3.58
C VAL A 33 3.64 -7.11 4.16
N GLY A 34 4.89 -7.11 4.57
CA GLY A 34 5.51 -8.30 5.16
C GLY A 34 4.93 -8.62 6.53
N SER A 35 4.78 -9.91 6.81
CA SER A 35 4.20 -10.40 8.07
C SER A 35 5.01 -10.01 9.30
N MET A 36 6.30 -9.74 9.13
CA MET A 36 7.18 -9.39 10.25
C MET A 36 6.85 -8.02 10.85
N HIS A 37 6.07 -7.17 10.16
CA HIS A 37 5.60 -5.92 10.73
C HIS A 37 4.53 -6.13 11.80
N GLY A 38 3.93 -7.33 11.86
CA GLY A 38 2.97 -7.68 12.89
C GLY A 38 1.66 -6.90 12.83
N VAL A 39 1.24 -6.46 11.64
CA VAL A 39 0.01 -5.69 11.47
C VAL A 39 -1.11 -6.57 10.92
N SER A 40 -2.35 -6.24 11.29
CA SER A 40 -3.54 -6.87 10.72
C SER A 40 -3.91 -6.17 9.41
N ALA A 41 -4.18 -6.94 8.35
CA ALA A 41 -4.59 -6.36 7.07
C ALA A 41 -5.86 -5.53 7.22
N THR A 42 -6.86 -6.04 7.96
CA THR A 42 -8.12 -5.33 8.16
C THR A 42 -7.92 -4.02 8.92
N SER A 43 -7.19 -4.07 10.03
CA SER A 43 -6.93 -2.87 10.84
C SER A 43 -6.10 -1.84 10.07
N LEU A 44 -5.13 -2.30 9.28
CA LEU A 44 -4.32 -1.40 8.47
C LEU A 44 -5.15 -0.71 7.39
N ALA A 45 -6.03 -1.46 6.72
CA ALA A 45 -6.92 -0.89 5.71
C ALA A 45 -7.83 0.18 6.33
N GLU A 46 -8.37 -0.07 7.53
CA GLU A 46 -9.20 0.89 8.24
C GLU A 46 -8.42 2.17 8.57
N GLU A 47 -7.17 2.03 8.99
CA GLU A 47 -6.33 3.19 9.28
C GLU A 47 -6.01 3.99 8.03
N PHE A 48 -5.82 3.33 6.89
CA PHE A 48 -5.66 4.04 5.62
C PHE A 48 -6.92 4.82 5.27
N GLU A 49 -8.10 4.23 5.43
CA GLU A 49 -9.35 4.96 5.18
C GLU A 49 -9.43 6.23 6.02
N ARG A 50 -8.98 6.16 7.27
CA ARG A 50 -9.00 7.31 8.17
C ARG A 50 -8.03 8.41 7.72
N VAL A 51 -6.79 8.05 7.36
CA VAL A 51 -5.81 9.06 6.94
C VAL A 51 -6.07 9.58 5.53
N PHE A 52 -6.82 8.84 4.71
CA PHE A 52 -7.19 9.25 3.36
C PHE A 52 -8.34 10.27 3.33
N ALA A 53 -9.08 10.41 4.43
CA ALA A 53 -10.20 11.34 4.50
C ALA A 53 -9.75 12.76 4.14
N ASP A 54 -10.54 13.42 3.31
CA ASP A 54 -10.28 14.79 2.86
C ASP A 54 -9.01 14.95 2.02
N THR A 55 -8.48 13.86 1.48
CA THR A 55 -7.36 13.90 0.53
C THR A 55 -7.87 13.43 -0.85
N ASN A 56 -6.97 13.45 -1.84
CA ASN A 56 -7.30 12.88 -3.16
C ASN A 56 -7.32 11.35 -3.16
N PHE A 57 -7.15 10.73 -2.01
CA PHE A 57 -7.32 9.29 -1.78
C PHE A 57 -8.62 8.96 -1.04
N ASP A 58 -9.50 9.94 -0.82
CA ASP A 58 -10.67 9.78 0.05
C ASP A 58 -11.57 8.60 -0.33
N ASP A 59 -11.77 8.38 -1.64
CA ASP A 59 -12.61 7.28 -2.11
C ASP A 59 -11.80 6.04 -2.48
N ALA A 60 -10.51 6.00 -2.17
CA ALA A 60 -9.66 4.91 -2.59
C ALA A 60 -9.99 3.62 -1.84
N ARG A 61 -10.16 2.53 -2.60
CA ARG A 61 -10.26 1.19 -2.04
C ARG A 61 -8.86 0.70 -1.74
N VAL A 62 -8.64 0.26 -0.51
CA VAL A 62 -7.33 -0.23 -0.06
C VAL A 62 -7.36 -1.74 0.05
N GLU A 63 -6.42 -2.39 -0.60
CA GLU A 63 -6.22 -3.83 -0.51
C GLU A 63 -4.83 -4.09 0.08
N ILE A 64 -4.77 -4.86 1.15
CA ILE A 64 -3.53 -5.21 1.82
C ILE A 64 -3.25 -6.69 1.61
N VAL A 65 -2.10 -7.01 1.04
CA VAL A 65 -1.65 -8.40 0.86
C VAL A 65 -0.50 -8.64 1.83
N ILE A 66 -0.71 -9.53 2.78
CA ILE A 66 0.32 -9.89 3.76
C ILE A 66 1.16 -11.03 3.16
N VAL A 67 2.46 -10.88 3.17
CA VAL A 67 3.38 -11.91 2.68
C VAL A 67 4.27 -12.41 3.81
N GLN A 68 4.49 -13.73 3.83
CA GLN A 68 5.39 -14.38 4.77
C GLN A 68 6.82 -14.33 4.24
N PRO A 69 7.84 -14.56 5.11
CA PRO A 69 9.20 -14.74 4.61
C PRO A 69 9.28 -15.90 3.62
N GLN A 70 10.13 -15.77 2.61
CA GLN A 70 10.43 -16.79 1.61
C GLN A 70 9.27 -17.20 0.71
N GLU A 71 8.34 -16.29 0.46
CA GLU A 71 7.36 -16.47 -0.59
C GLU A 71 7.90 -15.92 -1.91
N GLU A 72 7.51 -16.54 -3.01
CA GLU A 72 7.78 -15.96 -4.32
C GLU A 72 6.56 -15.20 -4.78
N ILE A 73 6.75 -13.93 -5.13
CA ILE A 73 5.68 -13.07 -5.63
C ILE A 73 6.17 -12.37 -6.89
N LYS A 74 5.23 -11.89 -7.69
CA LYS A 74 5.57 -11.03 -8.82
C LYS A 74 6.08 -9.69 -8.28
N ALA A 75 7.23 -9.25 -8.75
CA ALA A 75 7.78 -7.96 -8.33
C ALA A 75 6.90 -6.83 -8.86
N PRO A 76 6.49 -5.86 -8.00
CA PRO A 76 5.64 -4.76 -8.45
C PRO A 76 6.27 -3.99 -9.60
N GLY A 77 5.47 -3.78 -10.67
CA GLY A 77 5.93 -3.05 -11.85
C GLY A 77 6.94 -3.78 -12.73
N ARG A 78 7.20 -5.06 -12.48
CA ARG A 78 8.17 -5.86 -13.21
C ARG A 78 7.56 -7.18 -13.65
N ALA A 79 8.21 -7.84 -14.62
CA ALA A 79 7.75 -9.13 -15.11
C ALA A 79 8.34 -10.31 -14.32
N ASP A 80 9.45 -10.10 -13.64
CA ASP A 80 10.13 -11.15 -12.89
C ASP A 80 9.53 -11.34 -11.50
N THR A 81 9.94 -12.41 -10.82
CA THR A 81 9.51 -12.69 -9.46
C THR A 81 10.55 -12.20 -8.47
N MET A 82 10.14 -12.06 -7.22
CA MET A 82 11.03 -11.76 -6.11
C MET A 82 10.71 -12.70 -4.94
N THR A 83 11.71 -12.96 -4.11
CA THR A 83 11.52 -13.73 -2.88
C THR A 83 11.37 -12.76 -1.72
N THR A 84 10.32 -12.94 -0.94
CA THR A 84 10.01 -12.04 0.17
C THR A 84 10.85 -12.36 1.40
N ASN A 85 11.06 -11.36 2.24
CA ASN A 85 11.73 -11.55 3.53
C ASN A 85 10.82 -11.29 4.73
N GLY A 86 9.58 -10.91 4.47
CA GLY A 86 8.61 -10.63 5.53
C GLY A 86 8.62 -9.20 6.04
N TRP A 87 9.48 -8.35 5.51
CA TRP A 87 9.57 -6.94 5.91
C TRP A 87 9.14 -5.98 4.80
N GLU A 88 8.48 -6.49 3.77
CA GLU A 88 8.08 -5.69 2.63
C GLU A 88 7.09 -4.58 3.02
N LEU A 89 7.27 -3.42 2.38
CA LEU A 89 6.29 -2.34 2.35
C LEU A 89 6.30 -1.81 0.92
N LEU A 90 5.53 -2.46 0.04
CA LEU A 90 5.57 -2.20 -1.39
C LEU A 90 4.20 -1.73 -1.89
N ILE A 91 4.21 -0.79 -2.81
CA ILE A 91 2.99 -0.38 -3.52
C ILE A 91 2.90 -1.22 -4.78
N SER A 92 1.93 -2.14 -4.81
CA SER A 92 1.76 -3.08 -5.91
C SER A 92 0.93 -2.50 -7.05
N LYS A 93 -0.09 -1.72 -6.70
CA LYS A 93 -1.01 -1.16 -7.69
C LYS A 93 -1.55 0.17 -7.17
N MET A 94 -1.69 1.13 -8.09
CA MET A 94 -2.39 2.38 -7.80
C MET A 94 -3.16 2.76 -9.06
N GLU A 95 -4.46 2.91 -8.91
CA GLU A 95 -5.34 3.28 -10.01
C GLU A 95 -6.09 4.56 -9.65
N GLY A 96 -6.40 5.34 -10.66
CA GLY A 96 -7.12 6.59 -10.45
C GLY A 96 -7.36 7.33 -11.75
N ARG A 97 -7.72 8.60 -11.61
CA ARG A 97 -8.02 9.50 -12.73
C ARG A 97 -6.95 10.56 -12.85
N LYS A 98 -6.64 10.89 -14.08
CA LYS A 98 -5.70 11.97 -14.41
C LYS A 98 -6.35 13.36 -14.53
#